data_6f3a7bc563c7ca6e500f8638f748d2a4
#
_entry.id   6f3a7bc563c7ca6e500f8638f748d2a4
#
_cell.length_a   1.000
_cell.length_b   1.000
_cell.length_c   1.000
_cell.angle_alpha   90.00
_cell.angle_beta   90.00
_cell.angle_gamma   90.00
#
_symmetry.space_group_name_H-M   'P 1'
#
loop_
_entity.id
_entity.type
_entity.pdbx_description
1 polymer ?
#
loop_
_entity_poly.entity_id
_entity_poly.type
_entity_poly.pdbx_seq_one_letter_code
_entity_poly.pdbx_strand_id
1 'polypeptide(L)'
;VKQLLVFVLFAAMFCWLMFSPIYKHVLVIRQALLQQETDYLLEIGASGKYGYIDGAMVAESRNRLGQYGFNAASLNYEIATTTGAEGDNAQAPVTRGVGIRLSITYPYENLLNIDRLIGIQPPSANARISGRGMKMSEYVP
;
A
#
# COMPACT_ATOMS: atom_id res chain seq x y z
N VAL A 1 -30.20 -27.84 -28.03
CA VAL A 1 -30.02 -27.84 -26.59
C VAL A 1 -28.56 -28.05 -26.21
N LYS A 2 -27.87 -29.00 -26.86
CA LYS A 2 -26.44 -29.24 -26.64
C LYS A 2 -25.58 -28.02 -27.03
N GLN A 3 -25.91 -27.35 -28.13
CA GLN A 3 -25.19 -26.17 -28.63
C GLN A 3 -25.34 -24.99 -27.66
N LEU A 4 -26.50 -24.84 -27.04
CA LEU A 4 -26.79 -23.76 -26.05
C LEU A 4 -26.01 -23.98 -24.77
N LEU A 5 -25.87 -25.24 -24.34
CA LEU A 5 -25.13 -25.62 -23.15
C LEU A 5 -23.62 -25.40 -23.34
N VAL A 6 -23.09 -25.76 -24.51
CA VAL A 6 -21.70 -25.51 -24.88
C VAL A 6 -21.42 -24.01 -24.97
N PHE A 7 -22.34 -23.23 -25.53
CA PHE A 7 -22.22 -21.78 -25.63
C PHE A 7 -22.16 -21.12 -24.24
N VAL A 8 -23.03 -21.53 -23.30
CA VAL A 8 -23.05 -21.03 -21.94
C VAL A 8 -21.75 -21.35 -21.20
N LEU A 9 -21.27 -22.60 -21.34
CA LEU A 9 -19.98 -23.00 -20.75
C LEU A 9 -18.80 -22.21 -21.33
N PHE A 10 -18.80 -22.01 -22.64
CA PHE A 10 -17.77 -21.23 -23.32
C PHE A 10 -17.78 -19.76 -22.88
N ALA A 11 -18.98 -19.16 -22.76
CA ALA A 11 -19.13 -17.79 -22.30
C ALA A 11 -18.68 -17.61 -20.86
N ALA A 12 -18.99 -18.54 -19.96
CA ALA A 12 -18.56 -18.54 -18.58
C ALA A 12 -17.03 -18.64 -18.48
N MET A 13 -16.42 -19.53 -19.25
CA MET A 13 -14.98 -19.70 -19.31
C MET A 13 -14.27 -18.45 -19.87
N PHE A 14 -14.85 -17.83 -20.88
CA PHE A 14 -14.34 -16.59 -21.49
C PHE A 14 -14.41 -15.41 -20.52
N CYS A 15 -15.52 -15.24 -19.83
CA CYS A 15 -15.66 -14.21 -18.78
C CYS A 15 -14.63 -14.39 -17.69
N TRP A 16 -14.40 -15.63 -17.26
CA TRP A 16 -13.43 -15.95 -16.22
C TRP A 16 -12.01 -15.62 -16.64
N LEU A 17 -11.63 -15.97 -17.88
CA LEU A 17 -10.31 -15.63 -18.44
C LEU A 17 -10.09 -14.11 -18.55
N MET A 18 -11.14 -13.34 -18.80
CA MET A 18 -11.05 -11.87 -18.87
C MET A 18 -10.95 -11.22 -17.48
N PHE A 19 -11.65 -11.76 -16.48
CA PHE A 19 -11.66 -11.17 -15.13
C PHE A 19 -10.40 -11.47 -14.33
N SER A 20 -9.76 -12.60 -14.53
CA SER A 20 -8.57 -13.00 -13.78
C SER A 20 -7.38 -12.03 -13.94
N PRO A 21 -7.00 -11.59 -15.17
CA PRO A 21 -5.94 -10.59 -15.35
C PRO A 21 -6.29 -9.22 -14.75
N ILE A 22 -7.54 -8.79 -14.89
CA ILE A 22 -8.02 -7.50 -14.34
C ILE A 22 -7.85 -7.48 -12.83
N TYR A 23 -8.18 -8.57 -12.18
CA TYR A 23 -8.10 -8.74 -10.75
C TYR A 23 -6.65 -8.64 -10.22
N LYS A 24 -5.72 -9.31 -10.86
CA LYS A 24 -4.28 -9.20 -10.54
C LYS A 24 -3.76 -7.80 -10.79
N HIS A 25 -4.27 -7.14 -11.82
CA HIS A 25 -3.88 -5.78 -12.17
C HIS A 25 -4.30 -4.77 -11.09
N VAL A 26 -5.48 -4.93 -10.51
CA VAL A 26 -5.95 -4.11 -9.38
C VAL A 26 -5.00 -4.24 -8.18
N LEU A 27 -4.53 -5.44 -7.87
CA LEU A 27 -3.58 -5.68 -6.80
C LEU A 27 -2.25 -4.96 -7.04
N VAL A 28 -1.72 -5.03 -8.26
CA VAL A 28 -0.49 -4.34 -8.67
C VAL A 28 -0.65 -2.83 -8.57
N ILE A 29 -1.77 -2.29 -9.02
CA ILE A 29 -2.08 -0.85 -8.93
C ILE A 29 -2.13 -0.39 -7.47
N ARG A 30 -2.77 -1.15 -6.59
CA ARG A 30 -2.85 -0.82 -5.17
C ARG A 30 -1.47 -0.81 -4.51
N GLN A 31 -0.64 -1.78 -4.82
CA GLN A 31 0.74 -1.79 -4.32
C GLN A 31 1.55 -0.60 -4.85
N ALA A 32 1.37 -0.26 -6.11
CA ALA A 32 2.01 0.91 -6.72
C ALA A 32 1.57 2.21 -6.06
N LEU A 33 0.29 2.34 -5.72
CA LEU A 33 -0.23 3.52 -4.99
C LEU A 33 0.35 3.62 -3.59
N LEU A 34 0.47 2.51 -2.87
CA LEU A 34 1.13 2.49 -1.56
C LEU A 34 2.58 2.90 -1.65
N GLN A 35 3.30 2.40 -2.66
CA GLN A 35 4.70 2.77 -2.87
C GLN A 35 4.84 4.24 -3.24
N GLN A 36 3.98 4.76 -4.08
CA GLN A 36 3.96 6.17 -4.46
C GLN A 36 3.71 7.07 -3.26
N GLU A 37 2.76 6.71 -2.41
CA GLU A 37 2.46 7.47 -1.20
C GLU A 37 3.61 7.40 -0.19
N THR A 38 4.25 6.25 -0.06
CA THR A 38 5.44 6.06 0.78
C THR A 38 6.57 6.99 0.32
N ASP A 39 6.85 7.02 -0.97
CA ASP A 39 7.90 7.87 -1.56
C ASP A 39 7.57 9.35 -1.37
N TYR A 40 6.31 9.72 -1.55
CA TYR A 40 5.85 11.10 -1.35
C TYR A 40 6.01 11.58 0.09
N LEU A 41 5.59 10.76 1.07
CA LEU A 41 5.76 11.09 2.48
C LEU A 41 7.23 11.17 2.89
N LEU A 42 8.07 10.27 2.38
CA LEU A 42 9.50 10.30 2.64
C LEU A 42 10.16 11.53 2.04
N GLU A 43 9.75 11.93 0.87
CA GLU A 43 10.29 13.12 0.20
C GLU A 43 9.99 14.38 0.99
N ILE A 44 8.77 14.53 1.50
CA ILE A 44 8.38 15.64 2.34
C ILE A 44 9.03 15.55 3.71
N GLY A 45 8.94 14.41 4.38
CA GLY A 45 9.42 14.21 5.74
C GLY A 45 10.95 14.31 5.87
N ALA A 46 11.68 13.85 4.87
CA ALA A 46 13.14 13.95 4.84
C ALA A 46 13.65 15.30 4.30
N SER A 47 12.78 16.18 3.85
CA SER A 47 13.19 17.49 3.36
C SER A 47 13.84 18.34 4.44
N GLY A 48 14.62 19.32 4.04
CA GLY A 48 15.29 20.23 4.96
C GLY A 48 14.34 21.08 5.82
N LYS A 49 13.04 21.07 5.51
CA LYS A 49 12.01 21.80 6.25
C LYS A 49 11.49 21.04 7.46
N TYR A 50 11.38 19.70 7.36
CA TYR A 50 10.73 18.88 8.38
C TYR A 50 11.72 18.00 9.13
N GLY A 51 12.25 16.96 8.53
CA GLY A 51 13.08 15.95 9.21
C GLY A 51 12.26 14.98 10.06
N TYR A 52 10.95 14.89 9.85
CA TYR A 52 10.04 13.99 10.57
C TYR A 52 8.79 13.73 9.73
N ILE A 53 8.10 12.64 10.06
CA ILE A 53 6.76 12.33 9.52
C ILE A 53 5.81 12.24 10.72
N ASP A 54 5.06 13.28 10.98
CA ASP A 54 4.19 13.38 12.15
C ASP A 54 2.78 12.81 11.91
N GLY A 55 1.95 12.80 12.94
CA GLY A 55 0.58 12.29 12.87
C GLY A 55 -0.30 13.07 11.89
N ALA A 56 -0.06 14.36 11.70
CA ALA A 56 -0.81 15.17 10.75
C ALA A 56 -0.52 14.76 9.29
N MET A 57 0.74 14.51 8.97
CA MET A 57 1.15 14.01 7.66
C MET A 57 0.56 12.62 7.38
N VAL A 58 0.56 11.74 8.38
CA VAL A 58 -0.05 10.42 8.29
C VAL A 58 -1.57 10.53 8.06
N ALA A 59 -2.26 11.43 8.77
CA ALA A 59 -3.69 11.64 8.59
C ALA A 59 -4.04 12.14 7.18
N GLU A 60 -3.25 13.05 6.63
CA GLU A 60 -3.40 13.51 5.25
C GLU A 60 -3.18 12.38 4.24
N SER A 61 -2.17 11.57 4.47
CA SER A 61 -1.88 10.38 3.65
C SER A 61 -3.05 9.39 3.67
N ARG A 62 -3.62 9.13 4.83
CA ARG A 62 -4.81 8.28 4.96
C ARG A 62 -6.00 8.81 4.16
N ASN A 63 -6.20 10.13 4.16
CA ASN A 63 -7.26 10.78 3.39
C ASN A 63 -7.02 10.61 1.88
N ARG A 64 -5.80 10.81 1.41
CA ARG A 64 -5.46 10.62 0.00
C ARG A 64 -5.67 9.19 -0.46
N LEU A 65 -5.18 8.22 0.31
CA LEU A 65 -5.37 6.79 0.00
C LEU A 65 -6.84 6.39 0.10
N GLY A 66 -7.61 6.98 1.02
CA GLY A 66 -9.05 6.77 1.10
C GLY A 66 -9.79 7.20 -0.16
N GLN A 67 -9.34 8.25 -0.82
CA GLN A 67 -9.89 8.70 -2.11
C GLN A 67 -9.63 7.70 -3.25
N TYR A 68 -8.56 6.91 -3.14
CA TYR A 68 -8.25 5.85 -4.09
C TYR A 68 -8.92 4.51 -3.78
N GLY A 69 -9.78 4.47 -2.78
CA GLY A 69 -10.56 3.29 -2.43
C GLY A 69 -9.96 2.42 -1.33
N PHE A 70 -8.92 2.88 -0.64
CA PHE A 70 -8.40 2.20 0.54
C PHE A 70 -9.25 2.49 1.77
N ASN A 71 -9.40 1.48 2.63
CA ASN A 71 -9.99 1.70 3.95
C ASN A 71 -8.95 2.33 4.87
N ALA A 72 -9.11 3.59 5.19
CA ALA A 72 -8.16 4.34 6.00
C ALA A 72 -7.88 3.72 7.37
N ALA A 73 -8.88 3.06 7.97
CA ALA A 73 -8.73 2.39 9.27
C ALA A 73 -7.83 1.15 9.20
N SER A 74 -7.70 0.54 8.03
CA SER A 74 -6.88 -0.66 7.83
C SER A 74 -5.44 -0.36 7.44
N LEU A 75 -5.13 0.88 7.11
CA LEU A 75 -3.77 1.31 6.78
C LEU A 75 -2.91 1.38 8.05
N ASN A 76 -1.75 0.76 8.00
CA ASN A 76 -0.77 0.80 9.08
C ASN A 76 0.52 1.48 8.61
N TYR A 77 0.98 2.44 9.39
CA TYR A 77 2.18 3.21 9.10
C TYR A 77 3.24 2.90 10.15
N GLU A 78 4.42 2.51 9.70
CA GLU A 78 5.58 2.29 10.57
C GLU A 78 6.68 3.26 10.16
N ILE A 79 7.09 4.10 11.09
CA ILE A 79 8.12 5.10 10.89
C ILE A 79 9.29 4.75 11.80
N ALA A 80 10.46 4.60 11.22
CA ALA A 80 11.68 4.27 11.95
C ALA A 80 12.85 5.09 11.41
N THR A 81 13.93 5.12 12.15
CA THR A 81 15.19 5.76 11.72
C THR A 81 16.35 4.78 11.78
N THR A 82 17.41 5.09 11.06
CA THR A 82 18.62 4.25 11.07
C THR A 82 19.37 4.29 12.40
N THR A 83 19.14 5.29 13.22
CA THR A 83 19.77 5.45 14.55
C THR A 83 18.91 4.90 15.69
N GLY A 84 17.68 4.48 15.40
CA GLY A 84 16.71 4.05 16.41
C GLY A 84 15.98 5.20 17.11
N ALA A 85 16.23 6.44 16.74
CA ALA A 85 15.46 7.59 17.22
C ALA A 85 14.05 7.59 16.63
N GLU A 86 13.12 8.30 17.29
CA GLU A 86 11.76 8.47 16.76
C GLU A 86 11.79 9.37 15.52
N GLY A 87 11.21 8.90 14.42
CA GLY A 87 11.12 9.65 13.17
C GLY A 87 9.81 10.40 12.97
N ASP A 88 8.93 10.35 13.95
CA ASP A 88 7.58 10.91 13.90
C ASP A 88 7.36 12.08 14.87
N ASN A 89 8.41 12.50 15.57
CA ASN A 89 8.34 13.56 16.58
C ASN A 89 8.74 14.91 15.98
N ALA A 90 7.77 15.81 15.84
CA ALA A 90 7.99 17.16 15.35
C ALA A 90 8.89 18.01 16.28
N GLN A 91 8.97 17.65 17.55
CA GLN A 91 9.80 18.35 18.53
C GLN A 91 11.28 17.92 18.50
N ALA A 92 11.54 16.79 17.86
CA ALA A 92 12.89 16.25 17.73
C ALA A 92 13.13 15.80 16.28
N PRO A 93 13.29 16.74 15.33
CA PRO A 93 13.54 16.39 13.94
C PRO A 93 14.81 15.56 13.75
N VAL A 94 14.76 14.65 12.80
CA VAL A 94 15.88 13.81 12.44
C VAL A 94 16.91 14.63 11.65
N THR A 95 18.13 14.67 12.13
CA THR A 95 19.18 15.47 11.52
C THR A 95 19.73 14.89 10.22
N ARG A 96 20.37 15.72 9.44
CA ARG A 96 20.98 15.34 8.17
C ARG A 96 21.92 14.15 8.32
N GLY A 97 21.84 13.22 7.39
CA GLY A 97 22.66 12.02 7.38
C GLY A 97 22.03 10.81 8.07
N VAL A 98 20.90 11.00 8.78
CA VAL A 98 20.14 9.90 9.36
C VAL A 98 19.00 9.51 8.40
N GLY A 99 18.86 8.22 8.14
CA GLY A 99 17.80 7.72 7.26
C GLY A 99 16.46 7.58 7.98
N ILE A 100 15.41 8.06 7.35
CA ILE A 100 14.02 7.83 7.77
C ILE A 100 13.46 6.68 6.95
N ARG A 101 12.96 5.66 7.62
CA ARG A 101 12.30 4.51 7.00
C ARG A 101 10.80 4.61 7.20
N LEU A 102 10.06 4.42 6.13
CA LEU A 102 8.61 4.38 6.17
C LEU A 102 8.11 3.09 5.55
N SER A 103 7.17 2.45 6.21
CA SER A 103 6.45 1.30 5.69
C SER A 103 4.97 1.53 5.85
N ILE A 104 4.23 1.47 4.75
CA ILE A 104 2.77 1.52 4.74
C ILE A 104 2.27 0.14 4.38
N THR A 105 1.47 -0.49 5.25
CA THR A 105 0.93 -1.82 5.02
C THR A 105 -0.59 -1.78 4.95
N TYR A 106 -1.14 -2.67 4.12
CA TYR A 106 -2.57 -2.81 3.92
C TYR A 106 -2.94 -4.29 3.79
N PRO A 107 -3.98 -4.78 4.48
CA PRO A 107 -4.38 -6.17 4.37
C PRO A 107 -4.96 -6.48 2.98
N TYR A 108 -4.85 -7.72 2.56
CA TYR A 108 -5.43 -8.22 1.30
C TYR A 108 -6.96 -8.27 1.31
N GLU A 109 -7.63 -7.40 1.99
CA GLU A 109 -9.09 -7.40 2.16
C GLU A 109 -9.83 -7.74 0.87
N ASN A 110 -10.64 -8.77 0.91
CA ASN A 110 -11.63 -9.12 -0.13
C ASN A 110 -11.12 -9.13 -1.58
N LEU A 111 -9.88 -8.71 -1.83
CA LEU A 111 -9.29 -8.65 -3.17
C LEU A 111 -9.11 -10.04 -3.77
N LEU A 112 -9.01 -11.06 -2.93
CA LEU A 112 -8.72 -12.43 -3.34
C LEU A 112 -9.89 -13.40 -3.08
N ASN A 113 -11.10 -12.89 -2.86
CA ASN A 113 -12.29 -13.72 -2.70
C ASN A 113 -12.59 -14.57 -3.94
N ILE A 114 -12.24 -14.08 -5.12
CA ILE A 114 -12.39 -14.81 -6.38
C ILE A 114 -11.49 -16.04 -6.41
N ASP A 115 -10.29 -15.96 -5.84
CA ASP A 115 -9.35 -17.08 -5.78
C ASP A 115 -9.93 -18.28 -5.00
N ARG A 116 -10.74 -18.02 -3.97
CA ARG A 116 -11.47 -19.07 -3.25
C ARG A 116 -12.45 -19.83 -4.11
N LEU A 117 -13.13 -19.12 -5.01
CA LEU A 117 -14.14 -19.72 -5.90
C LEU A 117 -13.51 -20.65 -6.94
N ILE A 118 -12.24 -20.44 -7.27
CA ILE A 118 -11.53 -21.19 -8.29
C ILE A 118 -10.52 -22.20 -7.72
N GLY A 119 -10.52 -22.38 -6.40
CA GLY A 119 -9.68 -23.38 -5.74
C GLY A 119 -8.22 -22.98 -5.52
N ILE A 120 -7.86 -21.73 -5.78
CA ILE A 120 -6.54 -21.20 -5.45
C ILE A 120 -6.55 -20.79 -3.97
N GLN A 121 -5.57 -21.24 -3.21
CA GLN A 121 -5.45 -20.86 -1.82
C GLN A 121 -5.16 -19.34 -1.71
N PRO A 122 -6.03 -18.58 -1.03
CA PRO A 122 -5.75 -17.18 -0.79
C PRO A 122 -4.55 -17.04 0.17
N PRO A 123 -3.84 -15.91 0.14
CA PRO A 123 -2.83 -15.62 1.15
C PRO A 123 -3.41 -15.72 2.56
N SER A 124 -2.56 -15.96 3.55
CA SER A 124 -3.00 -16.01 4.94
C SER A 124 -3.75 -14.74 5.34
N ALA A 125 -4.65 -14.84 6.34
CA ALA A 125 -5.40 -13.69 6.83
C ALA A 125 -4.50 -12.54 7.32
N ASN A 126 -3.24 -12.85 7.64
CA ASN A 126 -2.24 -11.88 8.09
C ASN A 126 -1.38 -11.32 6.95
N ALA A 127 -1.58 -11.78 5.72
CA ALA A 127 -0.83 -11.28 4.58
C ALA A 127 -1.21 -9.84 4.27
N ARG A 128 -0.22 -9.03 3.94
CA ARG A 128 -0.39 -7.60 3.66
C ARG A 128 0.41 -7.18 2.44
N ILE A 129 -0.14 -6.28 1.66
CA ILE A 129 0.64 -5.54 0.66
C ILE A 129 1.33 -4.37 1.37
N SER A 130 2.49 -3.98 0.88
CA SER A 130 3.27 -2.92 1.52
C SER A 130 3.99 -2.04 0.51
N GLY A 131 4.01 -0.76 0.81
CA GLY A 131 4.96 0.18 0.23
C GLY A 131 6.05 0.46 1.26
N ARG A 132 7.30 0.39 0.86
CA ARG A 132 8.45 0.61 1.74
C ARG A 132 9.47 1.51 1.08
N GLY A 133 10.13 2.32 1.89
CA GLY A 133 11.20 3.16 1.41
C GLY A 133 12.04 3.72 2.54
N MET A 134 13.15 4.29 2.17
CA MET A 134 14.05 5.00 3.08
C MET A 134 14.62 6.21 2.36
N LYS A 135 14.70 7.32 3.05
CA LYS A 135 15.38 8.51 2.53
C LYS A 135 16.18 9.16 3.64
N MET A 136 17.36 9.66 3.29
CA MET A 136 18.19 10.40 4.23
C MET A 136 17.56 11.77 4.51
N SER A 137 17.52 12.14 5.78
CA SER A 137 17.06 13.46 6.18
C SER A 137 18.02 14.53 5.69
N GLU A 138 17.46 15.62 5.21
CA GLU A 138 18.21 16.84 4.81
C GLU A 138 18.05 17.98 5.82
N TYR A 139 17.38 17.70 6.94
CA TYR A 139 17.14 18.71 7.97
C TYR A 139 18.43 19.13 8.67
N VAL A 140 18.65 20.43 8.72
CA VAL A 140 19.75 21.07 9.46
C VAL A 140 19.12 21.99 10.49
N PRO A 141 19.43 21.79 11.79
CA PRO A 141 18.87 22.62 12.86
C PRO A 141 19.38 24.06 12.80
#